data_aa8c182d67d4780838ed7ddcaebfb92e
#
_entry.id   aa8c182d67d4780838ed7ddcaebfb92e
#
_cell.length_a   1.000
_cell.length_b   1.000
_cell.length_c   1.000
_cell.angle_alpha   90.00
_cell.angle_beta   90.00
_cell.angle_gamma   90.00
#
_symmetry.space_group_name_H-M   'P 1'
#
loop_
_entity.id
_entity.type
_entity.pdbx_description
1 polymer ?
#
loop_
_entity_poly.entity_id
_entity_poly.type
_entity_poly.pdbx_seq_one_letter_code
_entity_poly.pdbx_strand_id
1 'polypeptide(L)'
;MSKFRLAHLGLALAALGFTAATPVIGLAPAHAAEAVRADIGKPLQAAQALMKQGKHKDALAKLREADKVSNKTANESFLIERVRASAASSAGDYDTAAKSFEALIASGKLSAAERGQFSEGLIGIYMRAGDLNKANEAIQRQLKDRDDPKLRAYLLQNYYKQGNVAALETELRAAEKSGRMNEDMLGMLANIQLKKNDKVGYVNTIEKLAASYPKAQYWNDLLNRVQGKPGFSGRLAVDVYRLKLANNLLKKPSEYMEMAQLVLQAKAPAEALKVIDKGYKSGALGTGTDAARHQRLKDLAEKTLADQNKGIAALEAEYTAAKDNDNLVGLGYSMVQSGQADKGLKLMENAIKAGGLKYPDEAKLRLGEAYAVAGKKQQAINTLKTVAGKEGTADLARYWIMAINKPLA
;
A
#
# COMPACT_ATOMS: atom_id res chain seq x y z
N MET A 1 9.35 -4.16 -5.80
CA MET A 1 9.11 -3.48 -7.10
C MET A 1 8.44 -4.48 -8.03
N SER A 2 7.12 -4.48 -8.03
CA SER A 2 6.33 -5.30 -8.97
C SER A 2 6.54 -4.74 -10.37
N LYS A 3 6.99 -5.59 -11.31
CA LYS A 3 7.07 -5.26 -12.72
C LYS A 3 5.64 -5.10 -13.24
N PHE A 4 5.16 -3.86 -13.31
CA PHE A 4 3.93 -3.55 -14.02
C PHE A 4 4.13 -3.94 -15.49
N ARG A 5 3.62 -5.10 -15.86
CA ARG A 5 3.38 -5.45 -17.26
C ARG A 5 2.24 -4.53 -17.71
N LEU A 6 2.59 -3.45 -18.43
CA LEU A 6 1.63 -2.72 -19.26
C LEU A 6 0.99 -3.77 -20.16
N ALA A 7 -0.24 -4.17 -19.80
CA ALA A 7 -1.05 -5.01 -20.67
C ALA A 7 -1.04 -4.35 -22.04
N HIS A 8 -0.74 -5.15 -23.06
CA HIS A 8 -0.83 -4.73 -24.45
C HIS A 8 -2.22 -4.15 -24.66
N LEU A 9 -2.33 -2.82 -24.76
CA LEU A 9 -3.45 -2.20 -25.42
C LEU A 9 -3.31 -2.62 -26.89
N GLY A 10 -3.83 -3.81 -27.17
CA GLY A 10 -4.05 -4.24 -28.51
C GLY A 10 -5.08 -3.30 -29.12
N LEU A 11 -4.61 -2.28 -29.85
CA LEU A 11 -5.44 -1.59 -30.82
C LEU A 11 -5.84 -2.64 -31.84
N ALA A 12 -6.94 -3.35 -31.59
CA ALA A 12 -7.68 -4.04 -32.61
C ALA A 12 -8.29 -2.96 -33.52
N LEU A 13 -7.47 -2.40 -34.40
CA LEU A 13 -7.98 -1.71 -35.57
C LEU A 13 -8.64 -2.79 -36.40
N ALA A 14 -9.98 -2.91 -36.26
CA ALA A 14 -10.78 -3.76 -37.13
C ALA A 14 -10.38 -3.44 -38.57
N ALA A 15 -9.85 -4.47 -39.25
CA ALA A 15 -9.55 -4.39 -40.67
C ALA A 15 -10.84 -4.03 -41.39
N LEU A 16 -10.98 -2.78 -41.80
CA LEU A 16 -12.02 -2.40 -42.74
C LEU A 16 -11.64 -3.08 -44.06
N GLY A 17 -12.28 -4.23 -44.28
CA GLY A 17 -12.22 -4.88 -45.58
C GLY A 17 -12.87 -3.96 -46.63
N PHE A 18 -12.05 -3.42 -47.53
CA PHE A 18 -12.51 -2.96 -48.80
C PHE A 18 -12.89 -4.17 -49.63
N THR A 19 -14.13 -4.64 -49.53
CA THR A 19 -14.72 -5.52 -50.55
C THR A 19 -15.08 -4.65 -51.74
N ALA A 20 -14.54 -5.00 -52.91
CA ALA A 20 -15.01 -4.48 -54.18
C ALA A 20 -16.50 -4.81 -54.26
N ALA A 21 -17.36 -3.83 -54.16
CA ALA A 21 -18.82 -3.99 -54.26
C ALA A 21 -19.20 -4.26 -55.70
N THR A 22 -19.69 -5.48 -55.97
CA THR A 22 -20.63 -5.70 -57.05
C THR A 22 -21.98 -5.08 -56.69
N PRO A 23 -22.69 -4.44 -57.60
CA PRO A 23 -23.94 -3.73 -57.29
C PRO A 23 -25.08 -4.74 -57.06
N VAL A 24 -25.54 -4.87 -55.81
CA VAL A 24 -26.86 -5.46 -55.53
C VAL A 24 -27.82 -4.32 -55.18
N ILE A 25 -28.83 -4.21 -56.02
CA ILE A 25 -29.95 -3.27 -55.91
C ILE A 25 -30.81 -3.64 -54.69
N GLY A 26 -30.93 -2.75 -53.71
CA GLY A 26 -31.83 -2.92 -52.57
C GLY A 26 -31.80 -1.71 -51.63
N LEU A 27 -32.81 -0.89 -51.72
CA LEU A 27 -33.12 0.34 -51.02
C LEU A 27 -32.85 0.42 -49.52
N ALA A 28 -31.88 1.24 -49.10
CA ALA A 28 -31.89 2.08 -47.91
C ALA A 28 -30.94 3.28 -48.15
N PRO A 29 -31.13 4.49 -47.64
CA PRO A 29 -30.24 5.61 -47.89
C PRO A 29 -28.97 5.39 -47.05
N ALA A 30 -28.02 4.64 -47.62
CA ALA A 30 -26.64 4.65 -47.15
C ALA A 30 -26.11 6.06 -47.51
N HIS A 31 -25.62 6.80 -46.50
CA HIS A 31 -24.68 7.89 -46.76
C HIS A 31 -23.61 7.32 -47.68
N ALA A 32 -23.60 7.73 -48.96
CA ALA A 32 -22.61 7.29 -49.92
C ALA A 32 -21.22 7.59 -49.34
N ALA A 33 -20.44 6.56 -49.04
CA ALA A 33 -19.06 6.71 -48.61
C ALA A 33 -18.38 7.49 -49.75
N GLU A 34 -17.93 8.71 -49.46
CA GLU A 34 -17.24 9.59 -50.42
C GLU A 34 -16.08 8.78 -51.04
N ALA A 35 -16.10 8.56 -52.36
CA ALA A 35 -15.16 7.70 -53.05
C ALA A 35 -13.73 8.26 -52.92
N VAL A 36 -12.82 7.42 -52.50
CA VAL A 36 -11.40 7.77 -52.36
C VAL A 36 -10.76 7.77 -53.74
N ARG A 37 -10.13 8.84 -54.13
CA ARG A 37 -9.43 8.95 -55.42
C ARG A 37 -8.32 7.90 -55.54
N ALA A 38 -8.10 7.39 -56.77
CA ALA A 38 -7.16 6.30 -57.04
C ALA A 38 -5.69 6.64 -56.65
N ASP A 39 -5.29 7.91 -56.78
CA ASP A 39 -3.96 8.43 -56.42
C ASP A 39 -3.73 8.47 -54.90
N ILE A 40 -4.78 8.39 -54.08
CA ILE A 40 -4.74 8.23 -52.66
C ILE A 40 -4.97 6.75 -52.25
N GLY A 41 -5.96 6.10 -52.88
CA GLY A 41 -6.33 4.72 -52.56
C GLY A 41 -5.23 3.72 -52.78
N LYS A 42 -4.44 3.86 -53.89
CA LYS A 42 -3.31 2.95 -54.16
C LYS A 42 -2.22 3.02 -53.10
N PRO A 43 -1.66 4.18 -52.69
CA PRO A 43 -0.73 4.27 -51.59
C PRO A 43 -1.28 3.76 -50.26
N LEU A 44 -2.55 4.00 -49.94
CA LEU A 44 -3.20 3.46 -48.74
C LEU A 44 -3.23 1.92 -48.70
N GLN A 45 -3.62 1.29 -49.81
CA GLN A 45 -3.65 -0.18 -49.93
C GLN A 45 -2.25 -0.76 -49.84
N ALA A 46 -1.25 -0.14 -50.51
CA ALA A 46 0.16 -0.53 -50.41
C ALA A 46 0.68 -0.43 -48.97
N ALA A 47 0.37 0.66 -48.27
CA ALA A 47 0.75 0.82 -46.86
C ALA A 47 0.12 -0.25 -45.97
N GLN A 48 -1.16 -0.55 -46.14
CA GLN A 48 -1.83 -1.62 -45.40
C GLN A 48 -1.23 -3.01 -45.68
N ALA A 49 -0.86 -3.30 -46.92
CA ALA A 49 -0.20 -4.57 -47.31
C ALA A 49 1.19 -4.67 -46.62
N LEU A 50 1.96 -3.58 -46.57
CA LEU A 50 3.25 -3.55 -45.86
C LEU A 50 3.10 -3.71 -44.36
N MET A 51 2.06 -3.11 -43.78
CA MET A 51 1.75 -3.30 -42.35
C MET A 51 1.45 -4.75 -42.00
N LYS A 52 0.69 -5.47 -42.83
CA LYS A 52 0.43 -6.91 -42.68
C LYS A 52 1.70 -7.76 -42.73
N GLN A 53 2.73 -7.27 -43.45
CA GLN A 53 4.06 -7.90 -43.51
C GLN A 53 4.99 -7.48 -42.35
N GLY A 54 4.53 -6.63 -41.43
CA GLY A 54 5.37 -6.07 -40.35
C GLY A 54 6.31 -4.96 -40.81
N LYS A 55 6.25 -4.52 -42.08
CA LYS A 55 7.10 -3.47 -42.68
C LYS A 55 6.55 -2.06 -42.40
N HIS A 56 6.43 -1.73 -41.11
CA HIS A 56 5.74 -0.50 -40.68
C HIS A 56 6.41 0.79 -41.15
N LYS A 57 7.76 0.83 -41.21
CA LYS A 57 8.51 1.99 -41.72
C LYS A 57 8.27 2.20 -43.21
N ASP A 58 8.21 1.12 -43.98
CA ASP A 58 7.95 1.19 -45.42
C ASP A 58 6.49 1.63 -45.66
N ALA A 59 5.55 1.19 -44.82
CA ALA A 59 4.18 1.66 -44.84
C ALA A 59 4.07 3.17 -44.65
N LEU A 60 4.83 3.73 -43.70
CA LEU A 60 4.91 5.20 -43.48
C LEU A 60 5.50 5.92 -44.73
N ALA A 61 6.48 5.33 -45.40
CA ALA A 61 7.03 5.87 -46.64
C ALA A 61 5.97 5.91 -47.75
N LYS A 62 5.14 4.87 -47.89
CA LYS A 62 4.01 4.84 -48.84
C LYS A 62 2.93 5.86 -48.53
N LEU A 63 2.63 6.13 -47.27
CA LEU A 63 1.67 7.17 -46.91
C LEU A 63 2.13 8.58 -47.29
N ARG A 64 3.45 8.83 -47.37
CA ARG A 64 3.99 10.11 -47.87
C ARG A 64 3.69 10.34 -49.36
N GLU A 65 3.43 9.30 -50.13
CA GLU A 65 2.95 9.45 -51.54
C GLU A 65 1.52 10.02 -51.57
N ALA A 66 0.64 9.54 -50.69
CA ALA A 66 -0.70 10.07 -50.53
C ALA A 66 -0.70 11.53 -50.03
N ASP A 67 0.29 11.91 -49.21
CA ASP A 67 0.41 13.29 -48.70
C ASP A 67 0.66 14.32 -49.82
N LYS A 68 1.37 13.91 -50.89
CA LYS A 68 1.70 14.78 -52.01
C LYS A 68 0.52 15.13 -52.89
N VAL A 69 -0.61 14.40 -52.76
CA VAL A 69 -1.81 14.65 -53.54
C VAL A 69 -2.46 15.93 -53.05
N SER A 70 -2.71 16.86 -53.97
CA SER A 70 -3.34 18.13 -53.66
C SER A 70 -4.86 18.02 -53.45
N ASN A 71 -5.44 18.98 -52.74
CA ASN A 71 -6.89 19.13 -52.54
C ASN A 71 -7.55 17.84 -52.01
N LYS A 72 -6.93 17.23 -50.97
CA LYS A 72 -7.52 16.08 -50.30
C LYS A 72 -8.83 16.43 -49.63
N THR A 73 -9.82 15.56 -49.80
CA THR A 73 -11.09 15.72 -49.05
C THR A 73 -10.85 15.44 -47.54
N ALA A 74 -11.77 15.90 -46.72
CA ALA A 74 -11.73 15.61 -45.29
C ALA A 74 -11.78 14.11 -45.00
N ASN A 75 -12.43 13.35 -45.90
CA ASN A 75 -12.49 11.88 -45.78
C ASN A 75 -11.15 11.21 -46.12
N GLU A 76 -10.54 11.66 -47.21
CA GLU A 76 -9.22 11.17 -47.63
C GLU A 76 -8.14 11.45 -46.57
N SER A 77 -8.12 12.67 -46.03
CA SER A 77 -7.22 13.04 -44.93
C SER A 77 -7.44 12.16 -43.68
N PHE A 78 -8.70 11.93 -43.31
CA PHE A 78 -9.04 11.06 -42.18
C PHE A 78 -8.54 9.62 -42.38
N LEU A 79 -8.71 9.05 -43.57
CA LEU A 79 -8.25 7.67 -43.86
C LEU A 79 -6.72 7.58 -43.86
N ILE A 80 -6.02 8.57 -44.42
CA ILE A 80 -4.55 8.64 -44.37
C ILE A 80 -4.07 8.64 -42.93
N GLU A 81 -4.63 9.53 -42.09
CA GLU A 81 -4.25 9.63 -40.68
C GLU A 81 -4.57 8.36 -39.90
N ARG A 82 -5.68 7.66 -40.20
CA ARG A 82 -6.04 6.42 -39.56
C ARG A 82 -5.03 5.30 -39.83
N VAL A 83 -4.54 5.15 -41.07
CA VAL A 83 -3.49 4.19 -41.43
C VAL A 83 -2.16 4.63 -40.86
N ARG A 84 -1.84 5.92 -40.90
CA ARG A 84 -0.59 6.48 -40.33
C ARG A 84 -0.49 6.27 -38.84
N ALA A 85 -1.56 6.52 -38.09
CA ALA A 85 -1.62 6.31 -36.66
C ALA A 85 -1.21 4.87 -36.28
N SER A 86 -1.76 3.88 -37.01
CA SER A 86 -1.44 2.48 -36.81
C SER A 86 -0.01 2.13 -37.22
N ALA A 87 0.42 2.56 -38.41
CA ALA A 87 1.78 2.26 -38.91
C ALA A 87 2.85 2.89 -38.01
N ALA A 88 2.67 4.14 -37.60
CA ALA A 88 3.61 4.86 -36.73
C ALA A 88 3.67 4.26 -35.33
N SER A 89 2.53 3.92 -34.75
CA SER A 89 2.48 3.23 -33.45
C SER A 89 3.25 1.91 -33.46
N SER A 90 3.07 1.12 -34.54
CA SER A 90 3.73 -0.17 -34.71
C SER A 90 5.21 -0.03 -35.08
N ALA A 91 5.59 1.04 -35.75
CA ALA A 91 6.98 1.38 -36.07
C ALA A 91 7.78 1.93 -34.88
N GLY A 92 7.11 2.30 -33.78
CA GLY A 92 7.72 3.02 -32.65
C GLY A 92 7.98 4.50 -32.94
N ASP A 93 7.43 5.06 -34.03
CA ASP A 93 7.46 6.48 -34.35
C ASP A 93 6.32 7.18 -33.59
N TYR A 94 6.54 7.37 -32.29
CA TYR A 94 5.50 7.88 -31.40
C TYR A 94 5.15 9.35 -31.65
N ASP A 95 6.06 10.15 -32.18
CA ASP A 95 5.78 11.56 -32.56
C ASP A 95 4.80 11.64 -33.71
N THR A 96 5.04 10.84 -34.76
CA THR A 96 4.11 10.73 -35.90
C THR A 96 2.76 10.12 -35.47
N ALA A 97 2.81 9.09 -34.60
CA ALA A 97 1.60 8.48 -34.09
C ALA A 97 0.75 9.50 -33.31
N ALA A 98 1.34 10.27 -32.40
CA ALA A 98 0.65 11.26 -31.59
C ALA A 98 -0.06 12.31 -32.47
N LYS A 99 0.65 12.87 -33.46
CA LYS A 99 0.07 13.84 -34.42
C LYS A 99 -1.12 13.25 -35.16
N SER A 100 -1.02 12.00 -35.62
CA SER A 100 -2.12 11.35 -36.31
C SER A 100 -3.33 11.08 -35.40
N PHE A 101 -3.10 10.66 -34.14
CA PHE A 101 -4.17 10.49 -33.14
C PHE A 101 -4.85 11.83 -32.83
N GLU A 102 -4.09 12.92 -32.66
CA GLU A 102 -4.62 14.26 -32.46
C GLU A 102 -5.49 14.71 -33.63
N ALA A 103 -5.00 14.53 -34.86
CA ALA A 103 -5.72 14.88 -36.07
C ALA A 103 -7.04 14.09 -36.20
N LEU A 104 -7.03 12.79 -35.90
CA LEU A 104 -8.22 11.95 -35.91
C LEU A 104 -9.26 12.41 -34.87
N ILE A 105 -8.83 12.70 -33.65
CA ILE A 105 -9.69 13.18 -32.57
C ILE A 105 -10.31 14.55 -32.96
N ALA A 106 -9.51 15.42 -33.56
CA ALA A 106 -9.97 16.76 -34.00
C ALA A 106 -10.85 16.73 -35.24
N SER A 107 -10.83 15.66 -36.02
CA SER A 107 -11.56 15.57 -37.32
C SER A 107 -13.07 15.65 -37.19
N GLY A 108 -13.64 15.41 -36.02
CA GLY A 108 -15.09 15.32 -35.81
C GLY A 108 -15.77 14.09 -36.46
N LYS A 109 -15.00 13.20 -37.12
CA LYS A 109 -15.51 12.03 -37.84
C LYS A 109 -15.61 10.77 -36.98
N LEU A 110 -15.01 10.77 -35.77
CA LEU A 110 -15.07 9.66 -34.82
C LEU A 110 -16.41 9.67 -34.06
N SER A 111 -17.03 8.51 -33.93
CA SER A 111 -18.12 8.30 -32.98
C SER A 111 -17.64 8.61 -31.55
N ALA A 112 -18.54 8.80 -30.60
CA ALA A 112 -18.23 9.05 -29.22
C ALA A 112 -17.35 7.89 -28.62
N ALA A 113 -17.68 6.64 -28.96
CA ALA A 113 -16.93 5.45 -28.52
C ALA A 113 -15.52 5.43 -29.12
N GLU A 114 -15.39 5.66 -30.44
CA GLU A 114 -14.07 5.72 -31.07
C GLU A 114 -13.24 6.88 -30.54
N ARG A 115 -13.83 8.06 -30.32
CA ARG A 115 -13.12 9.21 -29.71
C ARG A 115 -12.53 8.83 -28.35
N GLY A 116 -13.29 8.12 -27.51
CA GLY A 116 -12.80 7.60 -26.25
C GLY A 116 -11.58 6.68 -26.44
N GLN A 117 -11.67 5.70 -27.35
CA GLN A 117 -10.59 4.76 -27.64
C GLN A 117 -9.33 5.47 -28.19
N PHE A 118 -9.50 6.39 -29.14
CA PHE A 118 -8.38 7.15 -29.67
C PHE A 118 -7.74 8.07 -28.63
N SER A 119 -8.54 8.67 -27.74
CA SER A 119 -8.01 9.48 -26.64
C SER A 119 -7.22 8.65 -25.62
N GLU A 120 -7.68 7.44 -25.28
CA GLU A 120 -6.91 6.50 -24.45
C GLU A 120 -5.63 6.04 -25.17
N GLY A 121 -5.73 5.76 -26.48
CA GLY A 121 -4.58 5.42 -27.32
C GLY A 121 -3.52 6.51 -27.32
N LEU A 122 -3.94 7.77 -27.47
CA LEU A 122 -3.06 8.95 -27.47
C LEU A 122 -2.32 9.08 -26.14
N ILE A 123 -2.99 8.87 -24.99
CA ILE A 123 -2.33 8.82 -23.68
C ILE A 123 -1.22 7.76 -23.67
N GLY A 124 -1.53 6.56 -24.19
CA GLY A 124 -0.55 5.48 -24.29
C GLY A 124 0.66 5.82 -25.18
N ILE A 125 0.42 6.53 -26.28
CA ILE A 125 1.49 7.02 -27.19
C ILE A 125 2.38 8.05 -26.50
N TYR A 126 1.81 9.06 -25.84
CA TYR A 126 2.61 10.04 -25.07
C TYR A 126 3.44 9.39 -23.96
N MET A 127 2.87 8.42 -23.26
CA MET A 127 3.60 7.68 -22.22
C MET A 127 4.78 6.90 -22.80
N ARG A 128 4.62 6.30 -23.99
CA ARG A 128 5.70 5.57 -24.69
C ARG A 128 6.76 6.51 -25.27
N ALA A 129 6.34 7.67 -25.78
CA ALA A 129 7.23 8.74 -26.23
C ALA A 129 8.04 9.36 -25.08
N GLY A 130 7.63 9.12 -23.82
CA GLY A 130 8.22 9.77 -22.64
C GLY A 130 7.73 11.20 -22.43
N ASP A 131 6.76 11.67 -23.23
CA ASP A 131 6.13 12.99 -23.05
C ASP A 131 5.04 12.91 -21.96
N LEU A 132 5.51 12.82 -20.71
CA LEU A 132 4.64 12.71 -19.55
C LEU A 132 3.80 13.96 -19.32
N ASN A 133 4.22 15.14 -19.82
CA ASN A 133 3.44 16.37 -19.71
C ASN A 133 2.17 16.27 -20.53
N LYS A 134 2.29 15.96 -21.83
CA LYS A 134 1.13 15.78 -22.70
C LYS A 134 0.26 14.60 -22.29
N ALA A 135 0.87 13.51 -21.77
CA ALA A 135 0.11 12.40 -21.21
C ALA A 135 -0.75 12.86 -20.03
N ASN A 136 -0.20 13.65 -19.10
CA ASN A 136 -0.93 14.16 -17.94
C ASN A 136 -2.06 15.11 -18.34
N GLU A 137 -1.82 16.02 -19.28
CA GLU A 137 -2.87 16.91 -19.82
C GLU A 137 -4.03 16.12 -20.46
N ALA A 138 -3.70 15.10 -21.25
CA ALA A 138 -4.70 14.24 -21.87
C ALA A 138 -5.49 13.44 -20.84
N ILE A 139 -4.82 12.89 -19.82
CA ILE A 139 -5.46 12.19 -18.70
C ILE A 139 -6.38 13.13 -17.93
N GLN A 140 -5.92 14.33 -17.57
CA GLN A 140 -6.71 15.30 -16.83
C GLN A 140 -7.96 15.74 -17.61
N ARG A 141 -7.86 15.90 -18.92
CA ARG A 141 -9.03 16.17 -19.77
C ARG A 141 -10.08 15.07 -19.68
N GLN A 142 -9.67 13.80 -19.79
CA GLN A 142 -10.60 12.67 -19.68
C GLN A 142 -11.20 12.54 -18.26
N LEU A 143 -10.39 12.80 -17.22
CA LEU A 143 -10.86 12.74 -15.83
C LEU A 143 -11.89 13.82 -15.47
N LYS A 144 -11.96 14.94 -16.25
CA LYS A 144 -13.04 15.93 -16.10
C LYS A 144 -14.39 15.38 -16.56
N ASP A 145 -14.38 14.56 -17.61
CA ASP A 145 -15.61 14.01 -18.20
C ASP A 145 -16.07 12.75 -17.45
N ARG A 146 -15.13 11.92 -17.00
CA ARG A 146 -15.42 10.67 -16.31
C ARG A 146 -14.30 10.33 -15.33
N ASP A 147 -14.66 10.00 -14.09
CA ASP A 147 -13.72 9.46 -13.11
C ASP A 147 -13.30 8.04 -13.50
N ASP A 148 -12.00 7.86 -13.75
CA ASP A 148 -11.41 6.58 -14.13
C ASP A 148 -10.22 6.26 -13.21
N PRO A 149 -10.35 5.23 -12.34
CA PRO A 149 -9.28 4.85 -11.40
C PRO A 149 -7.96 4.49 -12.09
N LYS A 150 -8.01 3.93 -13.30
CA LYS A 150 -6.82 3.56 -14.07
C LYS A 150 -6.07 4.80 -14.57
N LEU A 151 -6.81 5.77 -15.09
CA LEU A 151 -6.21 7.03 -15.52
C LEU A 151 -5.62 7.82 -14.35
N ARG A 152 -6.29 7.81 -13.18
CA ARG A 152 -5.72 8.40 -11.96
C ARG A 152 -4.42 7.71 -11.55
N ALA A 153 -4.37 6.39 -11.61
CA ALA A 153 -3.14 5.66 -11.28
C ALA A 153 -1.99 6.04 -12.22
N TYR A 154 -2.26 6.19 -13.53
CA TYR A 154 -1.25 6.68 -14.49
C TYR A 154 -0.80 8.11 -14.18
N LEU A 155 -1.74 9.01 -13.86
CA LEU A 155 -1.44 10.39 -13.50
C LEU A 155 -0.49 10.47 -12.28
N LEU A 156 -0.83 9.75 -11.22
CA LEU A 156 -0.01 9.66 -10.00
C LEU A 156 1.38 9.10 -10.30
N GLN A 157 1.45 8.02 -11.09
CA GLN A 157 2.72 7.41 -11.49
C GLN A 157 3.59 8.36 -12.32
N ASN A 158 2.97 9.11 -13.24
CA ASN A 158 3.66 10.09 -14.06
C ASN A 158 4.22 11.22 -13.20
N TYR A 159 3.42 11.82 -12.30
CA TYR A 159 3.89 12.83 -11.37
C TYR A 159 5.04 12.32 -10.48
N TYR A 160 4.94 11.08 -10.02
CA TYR A 160 6.00 10.45 -9.23
C TYR A 160 7.30 10.31 -10.03
N LYS A 161 7.23 9.84 -11.28
CA LYS A 161 8.38 9.72 -12.20
C LYS A 161 9.01 11.08 -12.53
N GLN A 162 8.19 12.10 -12.72
CA GLN A 162 8.64 13.47 -13.01
C GLN A 162 9.23 14.16 -11.77
N GLY A 163 9.08 13.59 -10.57
CA GLY A 163 9.42 14.27 -9.33
C GLY A 163 8.52 15.48 -9.03
N ASN A 164 7.36 15.58 -9.66
CA ASN A 164 6.40 16.65 -9.42
C ASN A 164 5.62 16.39 -8.11
N VAL A 165 6.33 16.63 -6.99
CA VAL A 165 5.81 16.34 -5.65
C VAL A 165 4.55 17.14 -5.36
N ALA A 166 4.45 18.39 -5.81
CA ALA A 166 3.31 19.24 -5.52
C ALA A 166 2.01 18.73 -6.15
N ALA A 167 2.06 18.39 -7.44
CA ALA A 167 0.91 17.82 -8.15
C ALA A 167 0.53 16.44 -7.59
N LEU A 168 1.53 15.60 -7.32
CA LEU A 168 1.31 14.28 -6.72
C LEU A 168 0.62 14.39 -5.36
N GLU A 169 1.10 15.27 -4.48
CA GLU A 169 0.50 15.47 -3.15
C GLU A 169 -0.93 15.99 -3.24
N THR A 170 -1.21 16.88 -4.17
CA THR A 170 -2.57 17.41 -4.40
C THR A 170 -3.54 16.28 -4.75
N GLU A 171 -3.18 15.41 -5.68
CA GLU A 171 -4.01 14.27 -6.09
C GLU A 171 -4.16 13.24 -4.95
N LEU A 172 -3.08 12.95 -4.20
CA LEU A 172 -3.13 12.04 -3.05
C LEU A 172 -4.04 12.58 -1.94
N ARG A 173 -3.99 13.88 -1.64
CA ARG A 173 -4.90 14.52 -0.66
C ARG A 173 -6.35 14.47 -1.12
N ALA A 174 -6.63 14.64 -2.41
CA ALA A 174 -7.96 14.49 -2.97
C ALA A 174 -8.47 13.05 -2.85
N ALA A 175 -7.60 12.06 -3.09
CA ALA A 175 -7.91 10.64 -2.90
C ALA A 175 -8.17 10.31 -1.42
N GLU A 176 -7.40 10.89 -0.50
CA GLU A 176 -7.55 10.70 0.94
C GLU A 176 -8.90 11.25 1.43
N LYS A 177 -9.25 12.49 1.05
CA LYS A 177 -10.55 13.10 1.39
C LYS A 177 -11.75 12.29 0.91
N SER A 178 -11.61 11.62 -0.23
CA SER A 178 -12.69 10.82 -0.83
C SER A 178 -12.67 9.35 -0.41
N GLY A 179 -11.79 8.95 0.51
CA GLY A 179 -11.66 7.57 0.99
C GLY A 179 -11.15 6.57 -0.07
N ARG A 180 -10.51 7.05 -1.14
CA ARG A 180 -10.04 6.24 -2.28
C ARG A 180 -8.56 5.85 -2.21
N MET A 181 -7.92 6.00 -1.05
CA MET A 181 -6.53 5.61 -0.86
C MET A 181 -6.37 4.10 -0.98
N ASN A 182 -5.41 3.67 -1.78
CA ASN A 182 -4.96 2.28 -1.85
C ASN A 182 -3.51 2.14 -1.34
N GLU A 183 -2.96 0.92 -1.36
CA GLU A 183 -1.62 0.64 -0.85
C GLU A 183 -0.54 1.46 -1.57
N ASP A 184 -0.59 1.52 -2.91
CA ASP A 184 0.40 2.25 -3.71
C ASP A 184 0.35 3.76 -3.41
N MET A 185 -0.85 4.32 -3.30
CA MET A 185 -1.06 5.74 -2.96
C MET A 185 -0.53 6.08 -1.56
N LEU A 186 -0.81 5.22 -0.57
CA LEU A 186 -0.25 5.38 0.77
C LEU A 186 1.27 5.27 0.76
N GLY A 187 1.84 4.36 -0.03
CA GLY A 187 3.28 4.24 -0.23
C GLY A 187 3.91 5.49 -0.85
N MET A 188 3.26 6.08 -1.86
CA MET A 188 3.70 7.35 -2.46
C MET A 188 3.66 8.49 -1.45
N LEU A 189 2.58 8.58 -0.66
CA LEU A 189 2.43 9.60 0.39
C LEU A 189 3.52 9.46 1.46
N ALA A 190 3.78 8.24 1.94
CA ALA A 190 4.86 7.96 2.89
C ALA A 190 6.22 8.42 2.35
N ASN A 191 6.53 8.13 1.06
CA ASN A 191 7.77 8.58 0.43
C ASN A 191 7.90 10.11 0.36
N ILE A 192 6.80 10.82 0.06
CA ILE A 192 6.78 12.29 0.07
C ILE A 192 7.08 12.82 1.47
N GLN A 193 6.42 12.28 2.49
CA GLN A 193 6.59 12.67 3.88
C GLN A 193 8.02 12.43 4.36
N LEU A 194 8.61 11.29 3.96
CA LEU A 194 10.01 11.00 4.26
C LEU A 194 10.96 12.03 3.65
N LYS A 195 10.77 12.37 2.37
CA LYS A 195 11.58 13.40 1.67
C LYS A 195 11.43 14.79 2.29
N LYS A 196 10.25 15.11 2.82
CA LYS A 196 9.94 16.37 3.52
C LYS A 196 10.36 16.37 4.99
N ASN A 197 10.92 15.27 5.51
CA ASN A 197 11.21 15.05 6.92
C ASN A 197 9.97 15.22 7.84
N ASP A 198 8.78 14.96 7.30
CA ASP A 198 7.52 14.92 8.06
C ASP A 198 7.40 13.57 8.79
N LYS A 199 8.06 13.49 9.93
CA LYS A 199 8.10 12.26 10.75
C LYS A 199 6.72 11.85 11.26
N VAL A 200 5.90 12.82 11.65
CA VAL A 200 4.56 12.58 12.22
C VAL A 200 3.61 12.08 11.12
N GLY A 201 3.56 12.78 10.00
CA GLY A 201 2.78 12.36 8.83
C GLY A 201 3.17 10.96 8.37
N TYR A 202 4.48 10.68 8.27
CA TYR A 202 4.99 9.37 7.88
C TYR A 202 4.46 8.25 8.79
N VAL A 203 4.59 8.38 10.11
CA VAL A 203 4.10 7.36 11.07
C VAL A 203 2.59 7.16 10.93
N ASN A 204 1.83 8.24 10.78
CA ASN A 204 0.38 8.15 10.56
C ASN A 204 0.03 7.42 9.26
N THR A 205 0.81 7.60 8.20
CA THR A 205 0.61 6.90 6.92
C THR A 205 0.99 5.42 7.03
N ILE A 206 2.09 5.09 7.72
CA ILE A 206 2.48 3.69 7.99
C ILE A 206 1.44 2.99 8.89
N GLU A 207 0.85 3.70 9.86
CA GLU A 207 -0.27 3.16 10.66
C GLU A 207 -1.46 2.77 9.75
N LYS A 208 -1.84 3.63 8.79
CA LYS A 208 -2.90 3.31 7.80
C LYS A 208 -2.54 2.12 6.93
N LEU A 209 -1.27 2.02 6.51
CA LEU A 209 -0.77 0.86 5.75
C LEU A 209 -0.85 -0.42 6.57
N ALA A 210 -0.37 -0.42 7.81
CA ALA A 210 -0.43 -1.58 8.70
C ALA A 210 -1.87 -2.02 9.01
N ALA A 211 -2.79 -1.05 9.21
CA ALA A 211 -4.20 -1.31 9.49
C ALA A 211 -4.96 -1.90 8.30
N SER A 212 -4.69 -1.38 7.09
CA SER A 212 -5.42 -1.77 5.88
C SER A 212 -4.79 -2.98 5.19
N TYR A 213 -3.46 -3.05 5.21
CA TYR A 213 -2.62 -4.05 4.54
C TYR A 213 -1.66 -4.67 5.55
N PRO A 214 -2.09 -5.68 6.35
CA PRO A 214 -1.30 -6.24 7.45
C PRO A 214 -0.09 -7.02 6.93
N LYS A 215 0.98 -6.31 6.62
CA LYS A 215 2.26 -6.85 6.16
C LYS A 215 3.35 -6.61 7.21
N ALA A 216 4.22 -7.58 7.40
CA ALA A 216 5.30 -7.51 8.38
C ALA A 216 6.20 -6.26 8.21
N GLN A 217 6.43 -5.82 6.96
CA GLN A 217 7.22 -4.62 6.67
C GLN A 217 6.61 -3.35 7.26
N TYR A 218 5.29 -3.17 7.17
CA TYR A 218 4.61 -1.98 7.71
C TYR A 218 4.57 -2.01 9.23
N TRP A 219 4.32 -3.17 9.82
CA TRP A 219 4.36 -3.34 11.26
C TRP A 219 5.75 -3.10 11.84
N ASN A 220 6.80 -3.63 11.22
CA ASN A 220 8.18 -3.39 11.65
C ASN A 220 8.54 -1.91 11.60
N ASP A 221 8.19 -1.23 10.50
CA ASP A 221 8.47 0.20 10.36
C ASP A 221 7.69 1.03 11.39
N LEU A 222 6.39 0.72 11.58
CA LEU A 222 5.53 1.37 12.57
C LEU A 222 6.10 1.25 13.98
N LEU A 223 6.41 0.02 14.43
CA LEU A 223 6.89 -0.25 15.79
C LEU A 223 8.31 0.25 16.04
N ASN A 224 9.15 0.34 15.01
CA ASN A 224 10.47 0.92 15.13
C ASN A 224 10.45 2.45 15.24
N ARG A 225 9.45 3.09 14.65
CA ARG A 225 9.35 4.56 14.60
C ARG A 225 8.47 5.16 15.69
N VAL A 226 7.52 4.42 16.24
CA VAL A 226 6.63 4.95 17.28
C VAL A 226 7.40 5.43 18.50
N GLN A 227 8.49 4.75 18.86
CA GLN A 227 9.37 5.13 19.97
C GLN A 227 10.10 6.48 19.73
N GLY A 228 10.27 6.88 18.48
CA GLY A 228 10.88 8.16 18.10
C GLY A 228 9.88 9.31 18.00
N LYS A 229 8.61 9.09 18.31
CA LYS A 229 7.61 10.18 18.36
C LYS A 229 7.93 11.13 19.52
N PRO A 230 7.79 12.46 19.33
CA PRO A 230 7.91 13.42 20.43
C PRO A 230 6.98 13.06 21.58
N GLY A 231 7.52 13.00 22.80
CA GLY A 231 6.76 12.67 24.02
C GLY A 231 6.49 11.19 24.25
N PHE A 232 7.02 10.28 23.43
CA PHE A 232 6.91 8.83 23.69
C PHE A 232 7.72 8.44 24.94
N SER A 233 7.09 7.73 25.86
CA SER A 233 7.73 7.33 27.12
C SER A 233 8.60 6.10 26.95
N GLY A 234 9.86 6.15 27.42
CA GLY A 234 10.75 4.99 27.45
C GLY A 234 10.23 3.82 28.30
N ARG A 235 9.32 4.08 29.25
CA ARG A 235 8.67 3.04 30.07
C ARG A 235 7.85 2.04 29.24
N LEU A 236 7.39 2.48 28.05
CA LEU A 236 6.58 1.67 27.14
C LEU A 236 7.42 0.79 26.19
N ALA A 237 8.73 0.76 26.35
CA ALA A 237 9.60 -0.08 25.51
C ALA A 237 9.21 -1.56 25.55
N VAL A 238 8.85 -2.07 26.73
CA VAL A 238 8.39 -3.46 26.89
C VAL A 238 7.08 -3.72 26.12
N ASP A 239 6.16 -2.76 26.12
CA ASP A 239 4.86 -2.90 25.47
C ASP A 239 4.99 -2.86 23.94
N VAL A 240 6.00 -2.13 23.39
CA VAL A 240 6.38 -2.23 21.96
C VAL A 240 6.90 -3.62 21.61
N TYR A 241 7.76 -4.21 22.48
CA TYR A 241 8.25 -5.58 22.27
C TYR A 241 7.14 -6.61 22.37
N ARG A 242 6.15 -6.43 23.25
CA ARG A 242 4.94 -7.27 23.31
C ARG A 242 4.16 -7.27 22.01
N LEU A 243 3.99 -6.11 21.39
CA LEU A 243 3.38 -6.00 20.05
C LEU A 243 4.22 -6.69 18.96
N LYS A 244 5.56 -6.54 19.00
CA LYS A 244 6.45 -7.28 18.09
C LYS A 244 6.31 -8.79 18.26
N LEU A 245 6.28 -9.28 19.51
CA LEU A 245 6.11 -10.69 19.80
C LEU A 245 4.76 -11.24 19.34
N ALA A 246 3.67 -10.51 19.60
CA ALA A 246 2.30 -10.86 19.19
C ALA A 246 2.14 -10.96 17.66
N ASN A 247 2.88 -10.14 16.92
CA ASN A 247 2.90 -10.14 15.46
C ASN A 247 4.03 -10.99 14.85
N ASN A 248 4.72 -11.84 15.62
CA ASN A 248 5.81 -12.68 15.14
C ASN A 248 6.96 -11.92 14.45
N LEU A 249 7.24 -10.69 14.89
CA LEU A 249 8.22 -9.79 14.29
C LEU A 249 9.62 -9.89 14.90
N LEU A 250 9.78 -10.54 16.07
CA LEU A 250 11.10 -10.79 16.64
C LEU A 250 11.85 -11.81 15.77
N LYS A 251 13.02 -11.43 15.27
CA LYS A 251 13.83 -12.27 14.38
C LYS A 251 15.27 -12.41 14.85
N LYS A 252 15.84 -11.38 15.48
CA LYS A 252 17.25 -11.32 15.86
C LYS A 252 17.46 -11.82 17.29
N PRO A 253 18.58 -12.49 17.59
CA PRO A 253 18.93 -12.88 18.96
C PRO A 253 18.84 -11.71 19.94
N SER A 254 19.37 -10.54 19.55
CA SER A 254 19.36 -9.34 20.38
C SER A 254 17.95 -8.88 20.77
N GLU A 255 16.96 -9.00 19.87
CA GLU A 255 15.57 -8.59 20.14
C GLU A 255 14.91 -9.51 21.19
N TYR A 256 15.14 -10.84 21.12
CA TYR A 256 14.67 -11.79 22.12
C TYR A 256 15.33 -11.56 23.47
N MET A 257 16.65 -11.33 23.49
CA MET A 257 17.41 -11.06 24.70
C MET A 257 16.98 -9.76 25.38
N GLU A 258 16.83 -8.67 24.60
CA GLU A 258 16.40 -7.37 25.11
C GLU A 258 14.98 -7.45 25.67
N MET A 259 14.03 -8.05 24.93
CA MET A 259 12.68 -8.23 25.44
C MET A 259 12.67 -9.05 26.74
N ALA A 260 13.39 -10.18 26.79
CA ALA A 260 13.44 -11.01 27.98
C ALA A 260 14.00 -10.24 29.20
N GLN A 261 15.02 -9.40 29.01
CA GLN A 261 15.56 -8.56 30.08
C GLN A 261 14.53 -7.48 30.53
N LEU A 262 13.85 -6.82 29.59
CA LEU A 262 12.83 -5.81 29.90
C LEU A 262 11.66 -6.41 30.69
N VAL A 263 11.18 -7.60 30.32
CA VAL A 263 10.06 -8.24 31.03
C VAL A 263 10.51 -8.80 32.40
N LEU A 264 11.76 -9.22 32.56
CA LEU A 264 12.31 -9.56 33.89
C LEU A 264 12.35 -8.33 34.80
N GLN A 265 12.81 -7.18 34.30
CA GLN A 265 12.79 -5.91 35.03
C GLN A 265 11.36 -5.49 35.40
N ALA A 266 10.38 -5.80 34.53
CA ALA A 266 8.97 -5.59 34.80
C ALA A 266 8.34 -6.65 35.73
N LYS A 267 9.15 -7.48 36.40
CA LYS A 267 8.71 -8.55 37.32
C LYS A 267 7.78 -9.60 36.69
N ALA A 268 7.95 -9.88 35.40
CA ALA A 268 7.14 -10.86 34.65
C ALA A 268 8.00 -12.06 34.16
N PRO A 269 8.59 -12.89 35.05
CA PRO A 269 9.51 -13.94 34.66
C PRO A 269 8.89 -15.04 33.80
N ALA A 270 7.59 -15.33 33.95
CA ALA A 270 6.87 -16.26 33.08
C ALA A 270 6.81 -15.78 31.63
N GLU A 271 6.63 -14.47 31.40
CA GLU A 271 6.70 -13.87 30.08
C GLU A 271 8.11 -13.97 29.51
N ALA A 272 9.15 -13.70 30.33
CA ALA A 272 10.54 -13.81 29.92
C ALA A 272 10.86 -15.22 29.41
N LEU A 273 10.45 -16.27 30.11
CA LEU A 273 10.64 -17.65 29.67
C LEU A 273 9.94 -17.94 28.34
N LYS A 274 8.69 -17.51 28.18
CA LYS A 274 7.98 -17.66 26.90
C LYS A 274 8.73 -17.01 25.73
N VAL A 275 9.29 -15.82 25.95
CA VAL A 275 10.11 -15.10 24.95
C VAL A 275 11.37 -15.87 24.62
N ILE A 276 12.10 -16.32 25.65
CA ILE A 276 13.34 -17.08 25.50
C ILE A 276 13.06 -18.40 24.77
N ASP A 277 12.08 -19.18 25.22
CA ASP A 277 11.74 -20.46 24.61
C ASP A 277 11.29 -20.29 23.14
N LYS A 278 10.58 -19.21 22.80
CA LYS A 278 10.26 -18.87 21.41
C LYS A 278 11.53 -18.56 20.61
N GLY A 279 12.50 -17.87 21.20
CA GLY A 279 13.81 -17.61 20.60
C GLY A 279 14.60 -18.90 20.34
N TYR A 280 14.62 -19.82 21.29
CA TYR A 280 15.22 -21.14 21.11
C TYR A 280 14.52 -21.97 20.05
N LYS A 281 13.18 -22.01 20.09
CA LYS A 281 12.38 -22.75 19.10
C LYS A 281 12.55 -22.22 17.67
N SER A 282 12.78 -20.92 17.51
CA SER A 282 13.05 -20.32 16.20
C SER A 282 14.48 -20.47 15.72
N GLY A 283 15.39 -21.00 16.55
CA GLY A 283 16.83 -21.08 16.28
C GLY A 283 17.56 -19.74 16.41
N ALA A 284 16.88 -18.67 16.87
CA ALA A 284 17.52 -17.38 17.12
C ALA A 284 18.39 -17.40 18.38
N LEU A 285 18.04 -18.19 19.38
CA LEU A 285 18.80 -18.35 20.60
C LEU A 285 19.42 -19.77 20.70
N GLY A 286 20.41 -19.93 21.57
CA GLY A 286 21.05 -21.22 21.85
C GLY A 286 22.15 -21.60 20.86
N THR A 287 22.50 -20.75 19.92
CA THR A 287 23.51 -20.97 18.89
C THR A 287 24.57 -19.87 18.87
N GLY A 288 25.75 -20.16 18.30
CA GLY A 288 26.81 -19.19 18.13
C GLY A 288 27.60 -18.90 19.42
N THR A 289 28.41 -17.85 19.38
CA THR A 289 29.30 -17.43 20.48
C THR A 289 28.55 -16.98 21.72
N ASP A 290 27.31 -16.52 21.59
CA ASP A 290 26.50 -16.03 22.69
C ASP A 290 25.60 -17.09 23.34
N ALA A 291 25.67 -18.37 22.93
CA ALA A 291 24.83 -19.44 23.45
C ALA A 291 24.85 -19.54 24.96
N ALA A 292 26.05 -19.43 25.58
CA ALA A 292 26.21 -19.43 27.04
C ALA A 292 25.54 -18.23 27.72
N ARG A 293 25.49 -17.06 27.08
CA ARG A 293 24.78 -15.87 27.56
C ARG A 293 23.27 -16.07 27.50
N HIS A 294 22.80 -16.69 26.42
CA HIS A 294 21.37 -17.02 26.25
C HIS A 294 20.93 -17.98 27.36
N GLN A 295 21.73 -19.02 27.65
CA GLN A 295 21.41 -19.99 28.71
C GLN A 295 21.38 -19.32 30.09
N ARG A 296 22.37 -18.50 30.44
CA ARG A 296 22.38 -17.77 31.73
C ARG A 296 21.10 -16.92 31.93
N LEU A 297 20.59 -16.27 30.88
CA LEU A 297 19.35 -15.51 30.98
C LEU A 297 18.15 -16.43 31.18
N LYS A 298 18.12 -17.58 30.56
CA LYS A 298 17.10 -18.62 30.78
C LYS A 298 17.09 -19.10 32.21
N ASP A 299 18.24 -19.49 32.72
CA ASP A 299 18.43 -19.97 34.11
C ASP A 299 17.96 -18.91 35.13
N LEU A 300 18.30 -17.63 34.87
CA LEU A 300 17.82 -16.50 35.68
C LEU A 300 16.31 -16.39 35.67
N ALA A 301 15.70 -16.49 34.50
CA ALA A 301 14.25 -16.38 34.37
C ALA A 301 13.51 -17.54 35.04
N GLU A 302 14.04 -18.77 34.92
CA GLU A 302 13.51 -19.96 35.60
C GLU A 302 13.58 -19.82 37.11
N LYS A 303 14.75 -19.42 37.64
CA LYS A 303 14.94 -19.17 39.08
C LYS A 303 13.97 -18.09 39.58
N THR A 304 13.90 -16.96 38.88
CA THR A 304 13.04 -15.84 39.26
C THR A 304 11.56 -16.23 39.26
N LEU A 305 11.11 -17.06 38.29
CA LEU A 305 9.75 -17.59 38.27
C LEU A 305 9.47 -18.53 39.43
N ALA A 306 10.39 -19.43 39.74
CA ALA A 306 10.26 -20.36 40.88
C ALA A 306 10.14 -19.59 42.22
N ASP A 307 10.95 -18.56 42.40
CA ASP A 307 10.92 -17.73 43.62
C ASP A 307 9.62 -16.89 43.68
N GLN A 308 9.17 -16.30 42.56
CA GLN A 308 7.89 -15.60 42.49
C GLN A 308 6.70 -16.50 42.81
N ASN A 309 6.67 -17.73 42.27
CA ASN A 309 5.56 -18.65 42.50
C ASN A 309 5.46 -19.11 43.97
N LYS A 310 6.58 -19.23 44.69
CA LYS A 310 6.59 -19.50 46.11
C LYS A 310 6.06 -18.36 46.96
N GLY A 311 6.29 -17.11 46.52
CA GLY A 311 5.96 -15.90 47.26
C GLY A 311 4.72 -15.16 46.77
N ILE A 312 3.99 -15.64 45.75
CA ILE A 312 2.94 -14.88 45.09
C ILE A 312 1.81 -14.41 46.03
N ALA A 313 1.39 -15.28 46.97
CA ALA A 313 0.32 -14.95 47.95
C ALA A 313 0.80 -13.91 48.96
N ALA A 314 2.07 -14.00 49.39
CA ALA A 314 2.66 -13.03 50.29
C ALA A 314 2.81 -11.66 49.62
N LEU A 315 3.27 -11.61 48.35
CA LEU A 315 3.36 -10.39 47.57
C LEU A 315 1.98 -9.74 47.34
N GLU A 316 0.93 -10.51 47.04
CA GLU A 316 -0.44 -10.02 46.91
C GLU A 316 -0.94 -9.39 48.20
N ALA A 317 -0.67 -10.04 49.36
CA ALA A 317 -1.05 -9.51 50.67
C ALA A 317 -0.27 -8.23 51.00
N GLU A 318 1.03 -8.21 50.77
CA GLU A 318 1.90 -7.06 50.99
C GLU A 318 1.46 -5.84 50.19
N TYR A 319 1.30 -6.01 48.87
CA TYR A 319 0.89 -4.90 48.00
C TYR A 319 -0.52 -4.42 48.29
N THR A 320 -1.43 -5.33 48.69
CA THR A 320 -2.81 -4.97 49.10
C THR A 320 -2.78 -4.14 50.37
N ALA A 321 -2.00 -4.55 51.38
CA ALA A 321 -1.86 -3.83 52.66
C ALA A 321 -1.23 -2.42 52.44
N ALA A 322 -0.24 -2.34 51.53
CA ALA A 322 0.41 -1.09 51.16
C ALA A 322 -0.42 -0.19 50.23
N LYS A 323 -1.55 -0.67 49.71
CA LYS A 323 -2.36 -0.03 48.65
C LYS A 323 -1.52 0.29 47.39
N ASP A 324 -0.54 -0.56 47.10
CA ASP A 324 0.36 -0.43 45.95
C ASP A 324 -0.31 -1.06 44.71
N ASN A 325 -1.24 -0.29 44.14
CA ASN A 325 -2.04 -0.75 43.01
C ASN A 325 -1.19 -0.90 41.72
N ASP A 326 -0.09 -0.17 41.56
CA ASP A 326 0.83 -0.35 40.42
C ASP A 326 1.50 -1.74 40.47
N ASN A 327 2.00 -2.17 41.62
CA ASN A 327 2.58 -3.51 41.79
C ASN A 327 1.51 -4.62 41.72
N LEU A 328 0.27 -4.38 42.18
CA LEU A 328 -0.84 -5.33 42.01
C LEU A 328 -1.19 -5.54 40.53
N VAL A 329 -1.21 -4.48 39.70
CA VAL A 329 -1.37 -4.60 38.23
C VAL A 329 -0.25 -5.44 37.62
N GLY A 330 1.02 -5.18 38.00
CA GLY A 330 2.17 -5.95 37.53
C GLY A 330 2.12 -7.43 37.94
N LEU A 331 1.74 -7.72 39.20
CA LEU A 331 1.58 -9.09 39.72
C LEU A 331 0.47 -9.81 38.97
N GLY A 332 -0.69 -9.16 38.77
CA GLY A 332 -1.80 -9.72 38.01
C GLY A 332 -1.42 -10.06 36.58
N TYR A 333 -0.67 -9.17 35.92
CA TYR A 333 -0.14 -9.44 34.58
C TYR A 333 0.79 -10.66 34.54
N SER A 334 1.70 -10.78 35.50
CA SER A 334 2.59 -11.95 35.62
C SER A 334 1.81 -13.24 35.86
N MET A 335 0.73 -13.18 36.66
CA MET A 335 -0.18 -14.33 36.87
C MET A 335 -0.87 -14.75 35.57
N VAL A 336 -1.34 -13.81 34.73
CA VAL A 336 -1.89 -14.11 33.41
C VAL A 336 -0.86 -14.82 32.55
N GLN A 337 0.38 -14.33 32.55
CA GLN A 337 1.47 -14.93 31.79
C GLN A 337 1.85 -16.33 32.28
N SER A 338 1.70 -16.63 33.56
CA SER A 338 1.95 -17.96 34.13
C SER A 338 0.78 -18.95 34.07
N GLY A 339 -0.31 -18.57 33.35
CA GLY A 339 -1.46 -19.46 33.14
C GLY A 339 -2.59 -19.31 34.17
N GLN A 340 -2.46 -18.40 35.14
CA GLN A 340 -3.49 -18.07 36.14
C GLN A 340 -4.37 -16.89 35.65
N ALA A 341 -4.91 -17.01 34.41
CA ALA A 341 -5.51 -15.89 33.71
C ALA A 341 -6.68 -15.24 34.49
N ASP A 342 -7.64 -16.00 34.96
CA ASP A 342 -8.83 -15.44 35.64
C ASP A 342 -8.48 -14.73 36.94
N LYS A 343 -7.57 -15.32 37.76
CA LYS A 343 -7.10 -14.70 39.00
C LYS A 343 -6.31 -13.41 38.72
N GLY A 344 -5.36 -13.48 37.77
CA GLY A 344 -4.56 -12.32 37.38
C GLY A 344 -5.37 -11.17 36.82
N LEU A 345 -6.31 -11.45 35.92
CA LEU A 345 -7.21 -10.43 35.37
C LEU A 345 -8.06 -9.75 36.45
N LYS A 346 -8.66 -10.54 37.37
CA LYS A 346 -9.44 -10.00 38.48
C LYS A 346 -8.61 -9.12 39.39
N LEU A 347 -7.35 -9.51 39.66
CA LEU A 347 -6.44 -8.69 40.45
C LEU A 347 -6.16 -7.34 39.79
N MET A 348 -5.86 -7.34 38.46
CA MET A 348 -5.63 -6.11 37.69
C MET A 348 -6.87 -5.21 37.65
N GLU A 349 -8.05 -5.78 37.41
CA GLU A 349 -9.33 -5.05 37.38
C GLU A 349 -9.60 -4.34 38.72
N ASN A 350 -9.42 -5.08 39.84
CA ASN A 350 -9.62 -4.55 41.18
C ASN A 350 -8.64 -3.41 41.50
N ALA A 351 -7.37 -3.59 41.17
CA ALA A 351 -6.32 -2.58 41.39
C ALA A 351 -6.58 -1.30 40.57
N ILE A 352 -6.99 -1.45 39.30
CA ILE A 352 -7.32 -0.30 38.43
C ILE A 352 -8.60 0.42 38.97
N LYS A 353 -9.59 -0.33 39.40
CA LYS A 353 -10.82 0.23 39.98
C LYS A 353 -10.56 0.96 41.31
N ALA A 354 -9.65 0.46 42.13
CA ALA A 354 -9.28 1.10 43.38
C ALA A 354 -8.58 2.45 43.17
N GLY A 355 -7.96 2.69 42.01
CA GLY A 355 -7.31 3.95 41.68
C GLY A 355 -5.97 4.15 42.36
N GLY A 356 -5.49 5.40 42.46
CA GLY A 356 -4.18 5.71 43.04
C GLY A 356 -2.99 5.24 42.24
N LEU A 357 -3.19 4.89 40.99
CA LEU A 357 -2.14 4.46 40.06
C LEU A 357 -1.30 5.65 39.60
N LYS A 358 0.01 5.46 39.51
CA LYS A 358 0.94 6.47 38.99
C LYS A 358 0.72 6.70 37.49
N TYR A 359 0.41 5.63 36.74
CA TYR A 359 0.20 5.66 35.30
C TYR A 359 -1.09 4.90 34.92
N PRO A 360 -2.27 5.49 35.11
CA PRO A 360 -3.55 4.80 34.93
C PRO A 360 -3.76 4.26 33.50
N ASP A 361 -3.32 5.01 32.48
CA ASP A 361 -3.49 4.55 31.09
C ASP A 361 -2.51 3.44 30.69
N GLU A 362 -1.31 3.39 31.32
CA GLU A 362 -0.41 2.23 31.15
C GLU A 362 -1.01 0.96 31.80
N ALA A 363 -1.65 1.11 32.97
CA ALA A 363 -2.34 -0.01 33.61
C ALA A 363 -3.50 -0.54 32.77
N LYS A 364 -4.31 0.34 32.16
CA LYS A 364 -5.37 -0.05 31.22
C LYS A 364 -4.82 -0.71 29.95
N LEU A 365 -3.71 -0.17 29.39
CA LEU A 365 -3.02 -0.77 28.25
C LEU A 365 -2.64 -2.22 28.58
N ARG A 366 -1.95 -2.43 29.69
CA ARG A 366 -1.51 -3.76 30.15
C ARG A 366 -2.68 -4.71 30.48
N LEU A 367 -3.80 -4.20 31.01
CA LEU A 367 -4.99 -5.00 31.17
C LEU A 367 -5.58 -5.43 29.83
N GLY A 368 -5.61 -4.54 28.83
CA GLY A 368 -6.00 -4.89 27.47
C GLY A 368 -5.12 -5.97 26.83
N GLU A 369 -3.80 -5.86 27.02
CA GLU A 369 -2.81 -6.88 26.63
C GLU A 369 -3.05 -8.21 27.33
N ALA A 370 -3.30 -8.17 28.64
CA ALA A 370 -3.58 -9.35 29.45
C ALA A 370 -4.85 -10.08 28.97
N TYR A 371 -5.90 -9.34 28.66
CA TYR A 371 -7.10 -9.91 28.03
C TYR A 371 -6.78 -10.57 26.68
N ALA A 372 -5.95 -9.92 25.83
CA ALA A 372 -5.55 -10.49 24.56
C ALA A 372 -4.77 -11.79 24.73
N VAL A 373 -3.82 -11.84 25.66
CA VAL A 373 -3.06 -13.05 26.04
C VAL A 373 -3.99 -14.17 26.56
N ALA A 374 -5.03 -13.82 27.33
CA ALA A 374 -6.03 -14.75 27.84
C ALA A 374 -7.06 -15.18 26.77
N GLY A 375 -6.96 -14.71 25.52
CA GLY A 375 -7.90 -15.04 24.44
C GLY A 375 -9.23 -14.28 24.51
N LYS A 376 -9.39 -13.36 25.46
CA LYS A 376 -10.62 -12.59 25.68
C LYS A 376 -10.66 -11.35 24.77
N LYS A 377 -10.73 -11.55 23.44
CA LYS A 377 -10.57 -10.50 22.40
C LYS A 377 -11.49 -9.30 22.58
N GLN A 378 -12.78 -9.52 22.86
CA GLN A 378 -13.73 -8.42 22.99
C GLN A 378 -13.44 -7.54 24.21
N GLN A 379 -13.07 -8.14 25.33
CA GLN A 379 -12.69 -7.44 26.56
C GLN A 379 -11.37 -6.66 26.33
N ALA A 380 -10.40 -7.25 25.63
CA ALA A 380 -9.17 -6.57 25.22
C ALA A 380 -9.49 -5.29 24.43
N ILE A 381 -10.29 -5.40 23.36
CA ILE A 381 -10.66 -4.26 22.51
C ILE A 381 -11.40 -3.18 23.32
N ASN A 382 -12.35 -3.58 24.15
CA ASN A 382 -13.13 -2.63 24.95
C ASN A 382 -12.24 -1.87 25.94
N THR A 383 -11.31 -2.57 26.61
CA THR A 383 -10.36 -1.95 27.55
C THR A 383 -9.40 -1.04 26.82
N LEU A 384 -8.79 -1.49 25.70
CA LEU A 384 -7.85 -0.70 24.91
C LEU A 384 -8.46 0.60 24.35
N LYS A 385 -9.75 0.61 24.03
CA LYS A 385 -10.47 1.81 23.59
C LYS A 385 -10.59 2.88 24.68
N THR A 386 -10.42 2.53 25.95
CA THR A 386 -10.46 3.48 27.08
C THR A 386 -9.11 4.13 27.38
N VAL A 387 -8.05 3.72 26.69
CA VAL A 387 -6.70 4.26 26.88
C VAL A 387 -6.59 5.59 26.14
N ALA A 388 -6.31 6.67 26.89
CA ALA A 388 -6.27 8.03 26.35
C ALA A 388 -4.93 8.78 26.56
N GLY A 389 -3.93 8.14 27.14
CA GLY A 389 -2.65 8.74 27.47
C GLY A 389 -1.87 9.28 26.26
N LYS A 390 -1.17 10.41 26.44
CA LYS A 390 -0.45 11.09 25.36
C LYS A 390 1.00 10.61 25.14
N GLU A 391 1.56 9.86 26.10
CA GLU A 391 2.97 9.45 26.11
C GLU A 391 3.26 8.18 25.27
N GLY A 392 2.40 7.85 24.30
CA GLY A 392 2.49 6.66 23.46
C GLY A 392 1.50 5.55 23.83
N THR A 393 0.86 5.60 25.01
CA THR A 393 -0.10 4.59 25.45
C THR A 393 -1.29 4.45 24.49
N ALA A 394 -1.87 5.58 24.07
CA ALA A 394 -2.97 5.58 23.10
C ALA A 394 -2.55 5.04 21.72
N ASP A 395 -1.31 5.31 21.27
CA ASP A 395 -0.77 4.73 20.04
C ASP A 395 -0.69 3.21 20.14
N LEU A 396 -0.07 2.70 21.22
CA LEU A 396 0.07 1.25 21.44
C LEU A 396 -1.26 0.55 21.61
N ALA A 397 -2.23 1.18 22.27
CA ALA A 397 -3.59 0.64 22.40
C ALA A 397 -4.26 0.49 21.02
N ARG A 398 -4.14 1.49 20.14
CA ARG A 398 -4.62 1.37 18.76
C ARG A 398 -3.94 0.25 17.98
N TYR A 399 -2.62 0.11 18.15
CA TYR A 399 -1.86 -0.96 17.47
C TYR A 399 -2.24 -2.35 17.97
N TRP A 400 -2.51 -2.51 19.26
CA TRP A 400 -3.08 -3.75 19.80
C TRP A 400 -4.45 -4.07 19.21
N ILE A 401 -5.34 -3.08 19.10
CA ILE A 401 -6.66 -3.25 18.47
C ILE A 401 -6.49 -3.68 17.00
N MET A 402 -5.53 -3.07 16.27
CA MET A 402 -5.22 -3.48 14.89
C MET A 402 -4.73 -4.93 14.83
N ALA A 403 -3.81 -5.33 15.71
CA ALA A 403 -3.26 -6.69 15.76
C ALA A 403 -4.33 -7.74 16.11
N ILE A 404 -5.25 -7.42 17.03
CA ILE A 404 -6.35 -8.31 17.42
C ILE A 404 -7.35 -8.48 16.26
N ASN A 405 -7.68 -7.39 15.55
CA ASN A 405 -8.68 -7.42 14.47
C ASN A 405 -8.12 -8.04 13.18
N LYS A 406 -6.85 -7.78 12.86
CA LYS A 406 -6.19 -8.25 11.65
C LYS A 406 -4.77 -8.73 11.98
N PRO A 407 -4.63 -9.94 12.57
CA PRO A 407 -3.32 -10.48 12.88
C PRO A 407 -2.49 -10.68 11.61
N LEU A 408 -1.19 -10.58 11.73
CA LEU A 408 -0.27 -10.99 10.67
C LEU A 408 -0.36 -12.52 10.51
N ALA A 409 -0.45 -12.96 9.26
CA ALA A 409 -0.49 -14.38 8.90
C ALA A 409 0.86 -15.08 9.15
#